data_6c84555d265a29c615a1368a69c762d6
#
_entry.id   6c84555d265a29c615a1368a69c762d6
#
_cell.length_a   1.000
_cell.length_b   1.000
_cell.length_c   1.000
_cell.angle_alpha   90.00
_cell.angle_beta   90.00
_cell.angle_gamma   90.00
#
_symmetry.space_group_name_H-M   'P 1'
#
loop_
_entity.id
_entity.type
_entity.pdbx_description
1 polymer ?
#
loop_
_entity_poly.entity_id
_entity_poly.type
_entity_poly.pdbx_seq_one_letter_code
_entity_poly.pdbx_strand_id
1 'polypeptide(L)'
;MTRYCSVIVLSCLVSLAGCKPASEAPADKADAAPKKEEAEAPAKAAIPEDLDLVIPNGRVMDPESKLDAVRNVGVKDRMVERRAIEAAVWGIPIVNFQAMRDGLKRDAGVGYNDVAYNSKVQTWRLRTTTNNNTTPYIFIFWNVKNGPVVVDIPPSSKDVGLFGTLMDAWQRPLEDVGAKGKDQGRGAKYLILPPGYQGPYPKGYITLPQLTYSGYTLMRPIIADASDENLKSAAAYVKTVKVYPFARADNPPKTRFIDIYDKDIDGITEFDASFYERLNMMVQEEPIESKDLAMMGLLKAIGIEKGVAYAPDSKRMKILDAAGAEAHKYLLDQYVNGIIPPFYGKQKWSSAVPPGGIPSGLEWDFPGYLDVDGRGALYYAVYTSVKNLGAATFYLMTAKDESGQYLDGGKNYKLSLPKDVPARNFWSVIAYDSANATWFENQPKAGVASSDKGLKTNSDGTIDIFFGPKAPAGQQANWVPTTPNTHYWLFFRFYGPKPAVFTKSWQLPDLEER
;
A
#
# COMPACT_ATOMS: atom_id res chain seq x y z
N MET A 1 -36.84 -4.76 37.39
CA MET A 1 -37.71 -3.56 37.29
C MET A 1 -37.47 -2.94 35.91
N THR A 2 -38.49 -2.99 35.14
CA THR A 2 -38.76 -2.62 33.76
C THR A 2 -38.62 -1.12 33.49
N ARG A 3 -38.11 -0.71 32.35
CA ARG A 3 -38.69 0.39 31.55
C ARG A 3 -38.16 0.34 30.11
N TYR A 4 -39.08 0.10 29.21
CA TYR A 4 -39.04 0.28 27.76
C TYR A 4 -39.01 1.77 27.40
N CYS A 5 -38.35 2.14 26.30
CA CYS A 5 -38.66 3.37 25.56
C CYS A 5 -38.72 3.04 24.07
N SER A 6 -39.87 3.37 23.52
CA SER A 6 -40.37 3.05 22.19
C SER A 6 -39.75 3.96 21.11
N VAL A 7 -39.50 3.39 19.96
CA VAL A 7 -39.14 4.09 18.70
C VAL A 7 -40.44 4.38 17.95
N ILE A 8 -40.68 5.64 17.58
CA ILE A 8 -41.77 6.09 16.73
C ILE A 8 -41.29 6.04 15.28
N VAL A 9 -41.97 5.22 14.49
CA VAL A 9 -41.88 5.18 13.01
C VAL A 9 -42.93 6.15 12.46
N LEU A 10 -42.49 7.12 11.66
CA LEU A 10 -43.37 8.02 10.91
C LEU A 10 -43.32 7.65 9.43
N SER A 11 -44.40 7.02 8.97
CA SER A 11 -44.66 6.72 7.56
C SER A 11 -45.39 7.90 6.91
N CYS A 12 -44.83 8.44 5.81
CA CYS A 12 -45.57 9.34 4.91
C CYS A 12 -45.97 8.59 3.65
N LEU A 13 -47.26 8.37 3.51
CA LEU A 13 -47.94 8.02 2.28
C LEU A 13 -48.06 9.26 1.39
N VAL A 14 -47.72 9.17 0.12
CA VAL A 14 -48.12 10.11 -0.91
C VAL A 14 -48.80 9.34 -2.04
N SER A 15 -50.00 9.77 -2.33
CA SER A 15 -50.98 9.22 -3.22
C SER A 15 -50.65 9.33 -4.71
N LEU A 16 -51.01 8.29 -5.43
CA LEU A 16 -51.09 8.21 -6.88
C LEU A 16 -52.23 9.06 -7.43
N ALA A 17 -51.97 9.92 -8.40
CA ALA A 17 -53.00 10.45 -9.31
C ALA A 17 -52.56 10.14 -10.74
N GLY A 18 -53.46 9.43 -11.44
CA GLY A 18 -53.24 8.95 -12.81
C GLY A 18 -53.45 10.04 -13.86
N CYS A 19 -52.83 9.85 -15.02
CA CYS A 19 -53.26 10.46 -16.27
C CYS A 19 -53.23 9.42 -17.40
N LYS A 20 -54.32 9.43 -18.16
CA LYS A 20 -54.64 8.58 -19.32
C LYS A 20 -53.85 8.95 -20.59
N PRO A 21 -53.75 8.06 -21.58
CA PRO A 21 -53.00 8.28 -22.81
C PRO A 21 -53.80 9.08 -23.86
N ALA A 22 -53.09 9.86 -24.67
CA ALA A 22 -53.65 10.54 -25.84
C ALA A 22 -53.01 10.01 -27.11
N SER A 23 -53.87 9.81 -28.06
CA SER A 23 -53.96 9.30 -29.39
C SER A 23 -52.87 9.65 -30.40
N GLU A 24 -52.70 8.69 -31.33
CA GLU A 24 -52.01 8.78 -32.63
C GLU A 24 -52.59 9.84 -33.56
N ALA A 25 -51.70 10.47 -34.37
CA ALA A 25 -51.85 10.70 -35.82
C ALA A 25 -50.86 11.78 -36.30
N PRO A 26 -50.66 11.92 -37.62
CA PRO A 26 -50.09 11.01 -38.59
C PRO A 26 -48.77 11.53 -39.23
N ALA A 27 -48.13 10.68 -40.01
CA ALA A 27 -46.93 10.99 -40.80
C ALA A 27 -47.25 12.01 -41.93
N ASP A 28 -46.37 12.99 -42.12
CA ASP A 28 -46.04 13.46 -43.46
C ASP A 28 -44.71 14.23 -43.56
N LYS A 29 -44.00 13.92 -44.65
CA LYS A 29 -43.00 14.67 -45.43
C LYS A 29 -41.59 14.91 -44.85
N ALA A 30 -40.69 14.19 -45.51
CA ALA A 30 -39.26 14.51 -45.62
C ALA A 30 -39.03 15.95 -46.07
N ASP A 31 -38.19 16.67 -45.36
CA ASP A 31 -37.51 17.84 -45.90
C ASP A 31 -36.06 17.89 -45.47
N ALA A 32 -35.25 18.46 -46.32
CA ALA A 32 -33.81 18.38 -46.47
C ALA A 32 -33.00 18.73 -45.21
N ALA A 33 -31.89 18.03 -45.03
CA ALA A 33 -30.87 18.33 -44.05
C ALA A 33 -30.25 19.72 -44.26
N PRO A 34 -30.10 20.56 -43.22
CA PRO A 34 -29.33 21.79 -43.34
C PRO A 34 -27.83 21.45 -43.34
N LYS A 35 -27.12 22.13 -44.27
CA LYS A 35 -25.67 22.13 -44.37
C LYS A 35 -25.05 22.52 -43.03
N LYS A 36 -24.06 21.74 -42.57
CA LYS A 36 -23.18 22.10 -41.46
C LYS A 36 -22.42 23.40 -41.84
N GLU A 37 -22.75 24.49 -41.21
CA GLU A 37 -21.91 25.66 -41.12
C GLU A 37 -20.67 25.25 -40.30
N GLU A 38 -19.48 25.34 -40.88
CA GLU A 38 -18.22 25.26 -40.16
C GLU A 38 -18.17 26.45 -39.17
N ALA A 39 -18.22 26.14 -37.88
CA ALA A 39 -18.01 27.14 -36.84
C ALA A 39 -16.54 27.62 -36.92
N GLU A 40 -16.35 28.86 -37.32
CA GLU A 40 -15.07 29.52 -37.17
C GLU A 40 -14.58 29.43 -35.73
N ALA A 41 -13.31 29.03 -35.57
CA ALA A 41 -12.65 29.01 -34.26
C ALA A 41 -12.75 30.42 -33.64
N PRO A 42 -13.09 30.53 -32.34
CA PRO A 42 -13.19 31.85 -31.71
C PRO A 42 -11.83 32.54 -31.83
N ALA A 43 -11.85 33.74 -32.40
CA ALA A 43 -10.71 34.63 -32.47
C ALA A 43 -10.10 34.78 -31.07
N LYS A 44 -8.78 34.62 -30.96
CA LYS A 44 -8.06 34.91 -29.71
C LYS A 44 -8.44 36.32 -29.29
N ALA A 45 -9.20 36.42 -28.19
CA ALA A 45 -9.49 37.68 -27.56
C ALA A 45 -8.15 38.37 -27.25
N ALA A 46 -7.92 39.54 -27.84
CA ALA A 46 -6.79 40.37 -27.49
C ALA A 46 -6.92 40.74 -26.01
N ILE A 47 -5.89 40.45 -25.24
CA ILE A 47 -5.81 40.89 -23.84
C ILE A 47 -5.82 42.42 -23.87
N PRO A 48 -6.75 43.10 -23.17
CA PRO A 48 -6.75 44.54 -23.08
C PRO A 48 -5.41 45.04 -22.53
N GLU A 49 -4.81 46.03 -23.16
CA GLU A 49 -3.52 46.61 -22.74
C GLU A 49 -3.57 47.31 -21.37
N ASP A 50 -4.76 47.57 -20.83
CA ASP A 50 -4.99 48.28 -19.55
C ASP A 50 -5.66 47.36 -18.51
N LEU A 51 -4.99 46.27 -18.13
CA LEU A 51 -5.40 45.51 -16.93
C LEU A 51 -4.69 46.12 -15.71
N ASP A 52 -5.31 47.10 -15.07
CA ASP A 52 -4.93 47.53 -13.72
C ASP A 52 -5.15 46.42 -12.74
N LEU A 53 -4.09 45.64 -12.45
CA LEU A 53 -4.06 44.64 -11.39
C LEU A 53 -4.05 45.36 -10.04
N VAL A 54 -5.23 45.62 -9.49
CA VAL A 54 -5.38 46.13 -8.11
C VAL A 54 -5.18 44.93 -7.18
N ILE A 55 -4.04 44.88 -6.49
CA ILE A 55 -3.82 43.95 -5.39
C ILE A 55 -4.67 44.42 -4.19
N PRO A 56 -5.35 43.50 -3.43
CA PRO A 56 -6.02 43.88 -2.20
C PRO A 56 -5.00 44.50 -1.24
N ASN A 57 -5.08 45.78 -0.98
CA ASN A 57 -4.35 46.67 -0.07
C ASN A 57 -3.84 47.97 -0.73
N GLY A 58 -4.29 48.28 -1.94
CA GLY A 58 -4.05 49.62 -2.55
C GLY A 58 -2.60 49.94 -2.94
N ARG A 59 -1.72 48.93 -3.03
CA ARG A 59 -0.36 49.09 -3.57
C ARG A 59 -0.39 48.92 -5.08
N VAL A 60 -0.16 49.97 -5.81
CA VAL A 60 0.14 49.93 -7.25
C VAL A 60 1.55 49.32 -7.38
N MET A 61 1.66 48.19 -8.06
CA MET A 61 2.98 47.62 -8.39
C MET A 61 3.64 48.49 -9.45
N ASP A 62 4.91 48.83 -9.21
CA ASP A 62 5.77 49.49 -10.19
C ASP A 62 5.75 48.68 -11.51
N PRO A 63 5.55 49.34 -12.68
CA PRO A 63 5.55 48.70 -14.00
C PRO A 63 6.79 47.84 -14.27
N GLU A 64 7.97 48.21 -13.78
CA GLU A 64 9.19 47.44 -13.92
C GLU A 64 9.16 46.16 -13.06
N SER A 65 8.61 46.21 -11.85
CA SER A 65 8.43 45.03 -11.01
C SER A 65 7.38 44.06 -11.57
N LYS A 66 6.38 44.56 -12.32
CA LYS A 66 5.43 43.71 -13.06
C LYS A 66 6.14 42.94 -14.19
N LEU A 67 7.03 43.59 -14.92
CA LEU A 67 7.81 42.95 -15.99
C LEU A 67 8.79 41.90 -15.44
N ASP A 68 9.42 42.18 -14.31
CA ASP A 68 10.31 41.22 -13.64
C ASP A 68 9.55 40.02 -13.04
N ALA A 69 8.34 40.24 -12.52
CA ALA A 69 7.47 39.14 -12.07
C ALA A 69 7.03 38.26 -13.26
N VAL A 70 6.72 38.83 -14.43
CA VAL A 70 6.39 38.08 -15.65
C VAL A 70 7.63 37.39 -16.25
N ARG A 71 8.81 38.03 -16.12
CA ARG A 71 10.11 37.49 -16.59
C ARG A 71 10.80 36.60 -15.58
N ASN A 72 10.17 36.27 -14.44
CA ASN A 72 10.80 35.46 -13.42
C ASN A 72 11.18 34.08 -13.98
N VAL A 73 12.40 34.01 -14.47
CA VAL A 73 13.04 32.80 -15.00
C VAL A 73 13.03 31.75 -13.91
N GLY A 74 12.42 30.60 -14.19
CA GLY A 74 12.37 29.48 -13.27
C GLY A 74 11.05 29.29 -12.51
N VAL A 75 10.05 30.17 -12.60
CA VAL A 75 8.75 29.96 -11.95
C VAL A 75 8.04 28.69 -12.48
N LYS A 76 8.17 28.43 -13.78
CA LYS A 76 7.64 27.22 -14.41
C LYS A 76 8.36 25.97 -13.93
N ASP A 77 9.68 26.03 -13.79
CA ASP A 77 10.49 24.90 -13.30
C ASP A 77 10.15 24.58 -11.84
N ARG A 78 10.03 25.60 -10.98
CA ARG A 78 9.57 25.42 -9.58
C ARG A 78 8.16 24.86 -9.50
N MET A 79 7.29 25.20 -10.48
CA MET A 79 5.96 24.60 -10.55
C MET A 79 6.01 23.13 -10.95
N VAL A 80 6.88 22.76 -11.91
CA VAL A 80 7.13 21.35 -12.28
C VAL A 80 7.65 20.57 -11.07
N GLU A 81 8.63 21.08 -10.34
CA GLU A 81 9.20 20.47 -9.14
C GLU A 81 8.11 20.19 -8.07
N ARG A 82 7.32 21.20 -7.71
CA ARG A 82 6.22 21.05 -6.76
C ARG A 82 5.20 20.00 -7.20
N ARG A 83 4.80 20.03 -8.48
CA ARG A 83 3.86 19.03 -9.04
C ARG A 83 4.47 17.63 -9.03
N ALA A 84 5.77 17.52 -9.24
CA ALA A 84 6.47 16.25 -9.19
C ALA A 84 6.49 15.68 -7.75
N ILE A 85 6.78 16.49 -6.73
CA ILE A 85 6.73 16.07 -5.33
C ILE A 85 5.32 15.58 -4.97
N GLU A 86 4.28 16.38 -5.27
CA GLU A 86 2.88 15.98 -5.03
C GLU A 86 2.51 14.69 -5.77
N ALA A 87 2.99 14.54 -7.02
CA ALA A 87 2.75 13.34 -7.82
C ALA A 87 3.41 12.09 -7.23
N ALA A 88 4.60 12.22 -6.65
CA ALA A 88 5.29 11.11 -6.00
C ALA A 88 4.57 10.69 -4.71
N VAL A 89 4.18 11.63 -3.87
CA VAL A 89 3.42 11.37 -2.64
C VAL A 89 2.06 10.71 -2.95
N TRP A 90 1.35 11.21 -3.96
CA TRP A 90 0.08 10.62 -4.39
C TRP A 90 0.24 9.25 -5.03
N GLY A 91 1.27 9.08 -5.87
CA GLY A 91 1.44 7.92 -6.75
C GLY A 91 2.18 6.74 -6.12
N ILE A 92 2.80 6.90 -4.93
CA ILE A 92 3.62 5.83 -4.33
C ILE A 92 2.87 4.49 -4.19
N PRO A 93 1.57 4.39 -3.85
CA PRO A 93 0.93 3.09 -3.73
C PRO A 93 0.94 2.29 -5.02
N ILE A 94 0.62 2.93 -6.15
CA ILE A 94 0.55 2.24 -7.44
C ILE A 94 1.94 2.01 -8.06
N VAL A 95 2.91 2.90 -7.80
CA VAL A 95 4.29 2.72 -8.24
C VAL A 95 4.97 1.61 -7.43
N ASN A 96 4.70 1.52 -6.13
CA ASN A 96 5.20 0.45 -5.28
C ASN A 96 4.65 -0.93 -5.72
N PHE A 97 3.37 -1.02 -6.04
CA PHE A 97 2.78 -2.22 -6.64
C PHE A 97 3.52 -2.62 -7.94
N GLN A 98 3.75 -1.64 -8.84
CA GLN A 98 4.44 -1.89 -10.09
C GLN A 98 5.88 -2.36 -9.87
N ALA A 99 6.63 -1.71 -8.97
CA ALA A 99 8.01 -2.08 -8.68
C ALA A 99 8.13 -3.55 -8.24
N MET A 100 7.23 -4.00 -7.37
CA MET A 100 7.17 -5.39 -6.92
C MET A 100 6.80 -6.35 -8.05
N ARG A 101 5.76 -6.02 -8.84
CA ARG A 101 5.35 -6.83 -10.01
C ARG A 101 6.50 -6.99 -10.99
N ASP A 102 7.12 -5.89 -11.34
CA ASP A 102 8.16 -5.85 -12.38
C ASP A 102 9.47 -6.47 -11.88
N GLY A 103 9.81 -6.31 -10.59
CA GLY A 103 10.93 -7.00 -9.96
C GLY A 103 10.76 -8.52 -10.02
N LEU A 104 9.61 -9.04 -9.58
CA LEU A 104 9.32 -10.48 -9.66
C LEU A 104 9.29 -11.00 -11.09
N LYS A 105 8.80 -10.21 -12.04
CA LYS A 105 8.80 -10.56 -13.46
C LYS A 105 10.22 -10.61 -14.02
N ARG A 106 11.03 -9.56 -13.78
CA ARG A 106 12.40 -9.42 -14.31
C ARG A 106 13.33 -10.49 -13.74
N ASP A 107 13.29 -10.68 -12.41
CA ASP A 107 14.30 -11.45 -11.69
C ASP A 107 13.91 -12.92 -11.49
N ALA A 108 12.62 -13.23 -11.51
CA ALA A 108 12.13 -14.60 -11.32
C ALA A 108 11.22 -15.11 -12.45
N GLY A 109 10.91 -14.29 -13.46
CA GLY A 109 10.05 -14.68 -14.58
C GLY A 109 8.58 -14.89 -14.19
N VAL A 110 8.10 -14.24 -13.12
CA VAL A 110 6.71 -14.32 -12.65
C VAL A 110 5.81 -13.51 -13.58
N GLY A 111 4.81 -14.16 -14.16
CA GLY A 111 3.80 -13.53 -14.99
C GLY A 111 2.46 -13.35 -14.27
N TYR A 112 1.48 -12.80 -14.99
CA TYR A 112 0.11 -12.79 -14.49
C TYR A 112 -0.44 -14.21 -14.35
N ASN A 113 -1.21 -14.45 -13.29
CA ASN A 113 -1.82 -15.72 -12.91
C ASN A 113 -0.82 -16.82 -12.51
N ASP A 114 0.46 -16.51 -12.37
CA ASP A 114 1.41 -17.40 -11.72
C ASP A 114 1.31 -17.28 -10.20
N VAL A 115 1.71 -18.33 -9.51
CA VAL A 115 1.86 -18.35 -8.06
C VAL A 115 3.35 -18.37 -7.74
N ALA A 116 3.90 -17.21 -7.39
CA ALA A 116 5.23 -17.12 -6.82
C ALA A 116 5.16 -17.40 -5.32
N TYR A 117 6.05 -18.22 -4.79
CA TYR A 117 6.03 -18.60 -3.37
C TYR A 117 7.44 -18.80 -2.82
N ASN A 118 7.59 -18.63 -1.53
CA ASN A 118 8.82 -18.97 -0.83
C ASN A 118 8.70 -20.38 -0.26
N SER A 119 9.59 -21.29 -0.65
CA SER A 119 9.65 -22.64 -0.06
C SER A 119 10.24 -22.64 1.35
N LYS A 120 10.93 -21.57 1.74
CA LYS A 120 11.44 -21.29 3.09
C LYS A 120 11.11 -19.84 3.47
N VAL A 121 11.41 -19.43 4.70
CA VAL A 121 11.27 -18.02 5.11
C VAL A 121 12.22 -17.14 4.30
N GLN A 122 11.81 -15.90 4.08
CA GLN A 122 12.54 -14.94 3.25
C GLN A 122 13.90 -14.61 3.82
N THR A 123 14.82 -14.26 2.93
CA THR A 123 16.13 -13.68 3.24
C THR A 123 16.22 -12.24 2.69
N TRP A 124 17.30 -11.54 2.94
CA TRP A 124 17.57 -10.20 2.42
C TRP A 124 17.57 -10.13 0.87
N ARG A 125 17.72 -11.26 0.19
CA ARG A 125 17.72 -11.35 -1.29
C ARG A 125 16.37 -10.96 -1.92
N LEU A 126 15.27 -11.12 -1.21
CA LEU A 126 13.97 -10.59 -1.63
C LEU A 126 13.80 -9.18 -1.06
N ARG A 127 14.20 -8.18 -1.83
CA ARG A 127 14.09 -6.77 -1.47
C ARG A 127 12.68 -6.27 -1.74
N THR A 128 11.90 -6.20 -0.68
CA THR A 128 10.55 -5.63 -0.65
C THR A 128 10.38 -4.81 0.62
N THR A 129 9.45 -3.86 0.64
CA THR A 129 9.21 -3.09 1.85
C THR A 129 8.67 -3.96 2.99
N THR A 130 9.20 -3.78 4.18
CA THR A 130 8.80 -4.42 5.44
C THR A 130 8.66 -5.94 5.41
N ASN A 131 9.61 -6.59 4.77
CA ASN A 131 9.73 -8.06 4.73
C ASN A 131 9.54 -8.69 6.10
N ASN A 132 9.13 -9.96 6.10
CA ASN A 132 8.95 -10.74 7.31
C ASN A 132 9.62 -12.11 7.18
N ASN A 133 10.47 -12.46 8.13
CA ASN A 133 11.22 -13.73 8.18
C ASN A 133 10.57 -14.79 9.07
N THR A 134 9.33 -14.59 9.52
CA THR A 134 8.67 -15.54 10.44
C THR A 134 7.76 -16.53 9.72
N THR A 135 7.32 -16.20 8.51
CA THR A 135 6.44 -17.07 7.69
C THR A 135 6.84 -16.98 6.21
N PRO A 136 6.62 -18.05 5.41
CA PRO A 136 6.74 -17.96 3.95
C PRO A 136 5.61 -17.12 3.36
N TYR A 137 5.78 -16.68 2.12
CA TYR A 137 4.82 -15.83 1.42
C TYR A 137 4.47 -16.36 0.04
N ILE A 138 3.29 -15.93 -0.45
CA ILE A 138 2.74 -16.18 -1.78
C ILE A 138 2.46 -14.83 -2.42
N PHE A 139 2.91 -14.64 -3.66
CA PHE A 139 2.62 -13.49 -4.49
C PHE A 139 1.86 -13.96 -5.73
N ILE A 140 0.74 -13.33 -6.03
CA ILE A 140 -0.04 -13.58 -7.23
C ILE A 140 -0.42 -12.22 -7.83
N PHE A 141 -0.11 -12.01 -9.10
CA PHE A 141 -0.53 -10.84 -9.84
C PHE A 141 -1.54 -11.24 -10.91
N TRP A 142 -2.54 -10.42 -11.12
CA TRP A 142 -3.52 -10.61 -12.19
C TRP A 142 -3.75 -9.33 -12.98
N ASN A 143 -4.31 -9.49 -14.18
CA ASN A 143 -4.82 -8.38 -14.97
C ASN A 143 -6.16 -8.80 -15.59
N VAL A 144 -7.21 -8.05 -15.31
CA VAL A 144 -8.59 -8.34 -15.75
C VAL A 144 -9.01 -7.54 -16.99
N LYS A 145 -8.08 -6.86 -17.67
CA LYS A 145 -8.40 -6.07 -18.89
C LYS A 145 -9.08 -6.91 -19.97
N ASN A 146 -8.71 -8.17 -20.08
CA ASN A 146 -9.25 -9.11 -21.07
C ASN A 146 -10.37 -10.02 -20.50
N GLY A 147 -10.89 -9.70 -19.32
CA GLY A 147 -11.97 -10.44 -18.67
C GLY A 147 -11.65 -10.86 -17.24
N PRO A 148 -12.64 -11.35 -16.49
CA PRO A 148 -12.48 -11.75 -15.10
C PRO A 148 -11.44 -12.84 -14.87
N VAL A 149 -10.80 -12.81 -13.70
CA VAL A 149 -9.83 -13.82 -13.26
C VAL A 149 -10.36 -14.49 -11.97
N VAL A 150 -10.15 -15.79 -11.85
CA VAL A 150 -10.46 -16.57 -10.65
C VAL A 150 -9.19 -16.82 -9.88
N VAL A 151 -9.21 -16.49 -8.59
CA VAL A 151 -8.24 -16.96 -7.57
C VAL A 151 -8.98 -18.00 -6.73
N ASP A 152 -8.65 -19.27 -6.93
CA ASP A 152 -9.30 -20.41 -6.27
C ASP A 152 -8.42 -20.85 -5.09
N ILE A 153 -8.88 -20.50 -3.90
CA ILE A 153 -8.19 -20.76 -2.63
C ILE A 153 -8.74 -22.05 -2.02
N PRO A 154 -7.89 -23.05 -1.74
CA PRO A 154 -8.31 -24.30 -1.12
C PRO A 154 -8.69 -24.10 0.36
N PRO A 155 -9.48 -25.03 0.96
CA PRO A 155 -9.70 -25.03 2.39
C PRO A 155 -8.39 -25.16 3.18
N SER A 156 -8.32 -24.54 4.35
CA SER A 156 -7.23 -24.80 5.30
C SER A 156 -7.12 -26.29 5.61
N SER A 157 -5.89 -26.79 5.66
CA SER A 157 -5.61 -28.14 6.12
C SER A 157 -5.53 -28.18 7.66
N LYS A 158 -5.27 -29.37 8.22
CA LYS A 158 -5.04 -29.53 9.66
C LYS A 158 -3.82 -28.70 10.13
N ASP A 159 -2.77 -28.64 9.31
CA ASP A 159 -1.46 -28.11 9.69
C ASP A 159 -1.13 -26.76 9.03
N VAL A 160 -1.87 -26.37 7.97
CA VAL A 160 -1.62 -25.14 7.22
C VAL A 160 -2.92 -24.37 7.02
N GLY A 161 -2.97 -23.17 7.57
CA GLY A 161 -3.95 -22.17 7.23
C GLY A 161 -3.44 -21.21 6.16
N LEU A 162 -4.26 -20.26 5.76
CA LEU A 162 -3.88 -19.15 4.89
C LEU A 162 -4.38 -17.83 5.46
N PHE A 163 -3.59 -16.80 5.29
CA PHE A 163 -4.00 -15.44 5.60
C PHE A 163 -3.43 -14.48 4.54
N GLY A 164 -4.24 -13.53 4.12
CA GLY A 164 -3.82 -12.46 3.21
C GLY A 164 -5.00 -11.67 2.70
N THR A 165 -4.74 -10.76 1.79
CA THR A 165 -5.74 -9.86 1.23
C THR A 165 -5.57 -9.81 -0.29
N LEU A 166 -6.70 -9.85 -1.02
CA LEU A 166 -6.73 -9.53 -2.45
C LEU A 166 -6.86 -8.02 -2.58
N MET A 167 -6.05 -7.40 -3.43
CA MET A 167 -5.92 -5.95 -3.56
C MET A 167 -5.90 -5.52 -5.02
N ASP A 168 -6.35 -4.32 -5.30
CA ASP A 168 -6.17 -3.71 -6.61
C ASP A 168 -4.77 -3.08 -6.77
N ALA A 169 -4.50 -2.46 -7.91
CA ALA A 169 -3.19 -1.86 -8.19
C ALA A 169 -2.87 -0.63 -7.30
N TRP A 170 -3.87 0.03 -6.73
CA TRP A 170 -3.70 1.09 -5.73
C TRP A 170 -3.48 0.54 -4.31
N GLN A 171 -3.33 -0.78 -4.17
CA GLN A 171 -3.21 -1.50 -2.90
C GLN A 171 -4.46 -1.38 -2.01
N ARG A 172 -5.62 -1.08 -2.61
CA ARG A 172 -6.90 -1.05 -1.89
C ARG A 172 -7.37 -2.47 -1.63
N PRO A 173 -7.78 -2.80 -0.39
CA PRO A 173 -8.19 -4.16 -0.03
C PRO A 173 -9.56 -4.48 -0.62
N LEU A 174 -9.63 -5.50 -1.47
CA LEU A 174 -10.87 -6.03 -2.03
C LEU A 174 -11.54 -6.99 -1.05
N GLU A 175 -10.78 -7.98 -0.55
CA GLU A 175 -11.28 -8.95 0.42
C GLU A 175 -10.13 -9.67 1.15
N ASP A 176 -10.34 -9.98 2.43
CA ASP A 176 -9.44 -10.81 3.22
C ASP A 176 -9.72 -12.29 2.98
N VAL A 177 -8.65 -13.11 3.04
CA VAL A 177 -8.64 -14.56 2.81
C VAL A 177 -8.22 -15.28 4.09
N GLY A 178 -8.76 -16.48 4.31
CA GLY A 178 -8.39 -17.38 5.40
C GLY A 178 -9.31 -17.31 6.61
N ALA A 179 -8.88 -17.80 7.75
CA ALA A 179 -9.72 -18.00 8.94
C ALA A 179 -10.44 -16.74 9.45
N LYS A 180 -9.89 -15.56 9.17
CA LYS A 180 -10.50 -14.25 9.49
C LYS A 180 -11.04 -13.51 8.26
N GLY A 181 -10.87 -14.09 7.09
CA GLY A 181 -11.38 -13.58 5.83
C GLY A 181 -12.81 -14.04 5.54
N LYS A 182 -13.30 -13.66 4.35
CA LYS A 182 -14.65 -13.98 3.88
C LYS A 182 -14.93 -15.48 3.80
N ASP A 183 -13.94 -16.26 3.43
CA ASP A 183 -14.04 -17.71 3.32
C ASP A 183 -13.97 -18.46 4.66
N GLN A 184 -13.59 -17.79 5.75
CA GLN A 184 -13.46 -18.36 7.09
C GLN A 184 -12.55 -19.61 7.13
N GLY A 185 -11.54 -19.66 6.25
CA GLY A 185 -10.64 -20.79 6.11
C GLY A 185 -11.24 -22.03 5.44
N ARG A 186 -12.48 -21.94 4.93
CA ARG A 186 -13.14 -23.05 4.18
C ARG A 186 -12.73 -23.08 2.71
N GLY A 187 -11.92 -22.15 2.29
CA GLY A 187 -11.58 -21.91 0.89
C GLY A 187 -12.73 -21.31 0.10
N ALA A 188 -12.40 -20.65 -0.99
CA ALA A 188 -13.39 -20.07 -1.91
C ALA A 188 -12.77 -19.77 -3.28
N LYS A 189 -13.65 -19.65 -4.26
CA LYS A 189 -13.32 -19.11 -5.59
C LYS A 189 -13.61 -17.62 -5.60
N TYR A 190 -12.55 -16.80 -5.57
CA TYR A 190 -12.66 -15.36 -5.68
C TYR A 190 -12.64 -14.97 -7.15
N LEU A 191 -13.72 -14.32 -7.63
CA LEU A 191 -13.86 -13.86 -9.00
C LEU A 191 -13.58 -12.36 -9.06
N ILE A 192 -12.43 -12.02 -9.58
CA ILE A 192 -12.00 -10.64 -9.75
C ILE A 192 -12.62 -10.09 -11.03
N LEU A 193 -13.38 -9.01 -10.92
CA LEU A 193 -14.13 -8.41 -12.02
C LEU A 193 -13.45 -7.12 -12.51
N PRO A 194 -13.38 -6.91 -13.83
CA PRO A 194 -12.83 -5.67 -14.39
C PRO A 194 -13.69 -4.45 -14.06
N PRO A 195 -13.12 -3.25 -14.13
CA PRO A 195 -13.86 -2.00 -14.00
C PRO A 195 -15.05 -1.95 -14.94
N GLY A 196 -16.22 -1.57 -14.41
CA GLY A 196 -17.45 -1.44 -15.21
C GLY A 196 -18.06 -2.76 -15.71
N TYR A 197 -17.71 -3.90 -15.09
CA TYR A 197 -18.24 -5.21 -15.48
C TYR A 197 -19.76 -5.26 -15.44
N GLN A 198 -20.38 -5.65 -16.57
CA GLN A 198 -21.83 -5.77 -16.73
C GLN A 198 -22.29 -7.24 -16.97
N GLY A 199 -21.38 -8.18 -16.87
CA GLY A 199 -21.68 -9.60 -17.07
C GLY A 199 -22.39 -10.23 -15.88
N PRO A 200 -22.73 -11.53 -15.99
CA PRO A 200 -23.42 -12.24 -14.92
C PRO A 200 -22.52 -12.43 -13.70
N TYR A 201 -23.14 -12.47 -12.53
CA TYR A 201 -22.51 -12.84 -11.27
C TYR A 201 -22.79 -14.33 -10.98
N PRO A 202 -21.89 -15.24 -11.33
CA PRO A 202 -22.14 -16.68 -11.23
C PRO A 202 -22.21 -17.14 -9.78
N LYS A 203 -23.12 -18.09 -9.49
CA LYS A 203 -23.22 -18.71 -8.17
C LYS A 203 -21.94 -19.51 -7.86
N GLY A 204 -21.57 -19.58 -6.58
CA GLY A 204 -20.40 -20.33 -6.11
C GLY A 204 -19.08 -19.56 -6.14
N TYR A 205 -19.12 -18.27 -6.49
CA TYR A 205 -17.99 -17.37 -6.43
C TYR A 205 -18.22 -16.23 -5.42
N ILE A 206 -17.16 -15.81 -4.78
CA ILE A 206 -17.10 -14.52 -4.09
C ILE A 206 -16.65 -13.50 -5.14
N THR A 207 -17.55 -12.63 -5.57
CA THR A 207 -17.27 -11.65 -6.63
C THR A 207 -16.65 -10.39 -6.04
N LEU A 208 -15.58 -9.92 -6.66
CA LEU A 208 -14.78 -8.78 -6.23
C LEU A 208 -14.64 -7.77 -7.38
N PRO A 209 -15.55 -6.80 -7.48
CA PRO A 209 -15.37 -5.67 -8.38
C PRO A 209 -14.13 -4.87 -7.98
N GLN A 210 -13.28 -4.53 -8.95
CA GLN A 210 -12.15 -3.63 -8.73
C GLN A 210 -12.19 -2.44 -9.69
N LEU A 211 -11.44 -1.39 -9.37
CA LEU A 211 -11.42 -0.14 -10.14
C LEU A 211 -10.21 -0.02 -11.06
N THR A 212 -9.26 -0.95 -10.96
CA THR A 212 -8.09 -1.06 -11.83
C THR A 212 -8.15 -2.33 -12.67
N TYR A 213 -7.35 -2.42 -13.73
CA TYR A 213 -7.20 -3.68 -14.47
C TYR A 213 -6.25 -4.64 -13.77
N SER A 214 -5.17 -4.11 -13.22
CA SER A 214 -4.20 -4.90 -12.48
C SER A 214 -4.57 -5.02 -11.01
N GLY A 215 -4.11 -6.09 -10.38
CA GLY A 215 -4.22 -6.31 -8.95
C GLY A 215 -3.31 -7.45 -8.52
N TYR A 216 -3.28 -7.69 -7.22
CA TYR A 216 -2.39 -8.69 -6.64
C TYR A 216 -2.91 -9.20 -5.30
N THR A 217 -2.25 -10.23 -4.83
CA THR A 217 -2.37 -10.66 -3.43
C THR A 217 -1.02 -11.02 -2.86
N LEU A 218 -0.84 -10.66 -1.59
CA LEU A 218 0.24 -11.11 -0.75
C LEU A 218 -0.37 -11.94 0.38
N MET A 219 -0.15 -13.26 0.34
CA MET A 219 -0.69 -14.19 1.33
C MET A 219 0.44 -14.91 2.04
N ARG A 220 0.15 -15.38 3.23
CA ARG A 220 1.08 -16.18 4.03
C ARG A 220 0.43 -17.48 4.46
N PRO A 221 1.06 -18.64 4.23
CA PRO A 221 0.72 -19.86 4.92
C PRO A 221 0.95 -19.71 6.42
N ILE A 222 -0.05 -20.01 7.22
CA ILE A 222 0.03 -20.02 8.68
C ILE A 222 0.39 -21.43 9.12
N ILE A 223 1.58 -21.57 9.69
CA ILE A 223 2.19 -22.80 10.17
C ILE A 223 2.58 -22.63 11.64
N ALA A 224 2.80 -23.73 12.35
CA ALA A 224 3.14 -23.70 13.77
C ALA A 224 4.52 -23.04 14.02
N ASP A 225 5.50 -23.39 13.21
CA ASP A 225 6.86 -22.83 13.21
C ASP A 225 7.52 -23.00 11.83
N ALA A 226 8.70 -22.43 11.65
CA ALA A 226 9.47 -22.53 10.41
C ALA A 226 10.37 -23.79 10.34
N SER A 227 9.95 -24.92 10.92
CA SER A 227 10.63 -26.20 10.74
C SER A 227 10.55 -26.68 9.29
N ASP A 228 11.51 -27.51 8.87
CA ASP A 228 11.54 -28.06 7.50
C ASP A 228 10.26 -28.84 7.16
N GLU A 229 9.65 -29.53 8.13
CA GLU A 229 8.41 -30.28 7.96
C GLU A 229 7.22 -29.32 7.69
N ASN A 230 7.07 -28.29 8.51
CA ASN A 230 6.01 -27.28 8.36
C ASN A 230 6.18 -26.48 7.07
N LEU A 231 7.42 -26.13 6.69
CA LEU A 231 7.71 -25.44 5.42
C LEU A 231 7.40 -26.32 4.20
N LYS A 232 7.71 -27.62 4.25
CA LYS A 232 7.30 -28.58 3.20
C LYS A 232 5.78 -28.70 3.10
N SER A 233 5.09 -28.77 4.22
CA SER A 233 3.62 -28.80 4.28
C SER A 233 3.01 -27.52 3.70
N ALA A 234 3.57 -26.36 4.04
CA ALA A 234 3.18 -25.07 3.48
C ALA A 234 3.36 -25.02 1.95
N ALA A 235 4.52 -25.44 1.45
CA ALA A 235 4.80 -25.49 0.02
C ALA A 235 3.88 -26.46 -0.74
N ALA A 236 3.55 -27.60 -0.14
CA ALA A 236 2.58 -28.54 -0.72
C ALA A 236 1.17 -27.94 -0.78
N TYR A 237 0.73 -27.27 0.29
CA TYR A 237 -0.56 -26.59 0.34
C TYR A 237 -0.63 -25.47 -0.71
N VAL A 238 0.40 -24.63 -0.84
CA VAL A 238 0.47 -23.56 -1.85
C VAL A 238 0.24 -24.09 -3.25
N LYS A 239 0.79 -25.25 -3.59
CA LYS A 239 0.66 -25.89 -4.90
C LYS A 239 -0.76 -26.40 -5.21
N THR A 240 -1.71 -26.25 -4.29
CA THR A 240 -3.13 -26.53 -4.51
C THR A 240 -3.96 -25.29 -4.87
N VAL A 241 -3.40 -24.08 -4.73
CA VAL A 241 -4.01 -22.82 -5.19
C VAL A 241 -4.12 -22.84 -6.72
N LYS A 242 -5.22 -22.32 -7.27
CA LYS A 242 -5.39 -22.20 -8.74
C LYS A 242 -5.69 -20.76 -9.10
N VAL A 243 -5.10 -20.30 -10.21
CA VAL A 243 -5.36 -18.98 -10.76
C VAL A 243 -5.58 -19.12 -12.26
N TYR A 244 -6.72 -18.64 -12.76
CA TYR A 244 -7.07 -18.82 -14.16
C TYR A 244 -8.09 -17.77 -14.65
N PRO A 245 -8.11 -17.46 -15.97
CA PRO A 245 -9.16 -16.64 -16.57
C PRO A 245 -10.54 -17.31 -16.39
N PHE A 246 -11.54 -16.56 -15.98
CA PHE A 246 -12.90 -17.07 -15.77
C PHE A 246 -13.49 -17.73 -17.03
N ALA A 247 -13.17 -17.21 -18.22
CA ALA A 247 -13.58 -17.81 -19.50
C ALA A 247 -13.08 -19.26 -19.71
N ARG A 248 -12.16 -19.72 -18.88
CA ARG A 248 -11.62 -21.09 -18.90
C ARG A 248 -12.01 -21.89 -17.65
N ALA A 249 -13.05 -21.46 -16.92
CA ALA A 249 -13.45 -22.09 -15.64
C ALA A 249 -13.86 -23.57 -15.78
N ASP A 250 -14.41 -23.97 -16.93
CA ASP A 250 -14.80 -25.37 -17.21
C ASP A 250 -13.58 -26.28 -17.48
N ASN A 251 -12.49 -25.74 -17.98
CA ASN A 251 -11.22 -26.44 -18.21
C ASN A 251 -10.05 -25.50 -17.92
N PRO A 252 -9.77 -25.22 -16.62
CA PRO A 252 -8.77 -24.25 -16.25
C PRO A 252 -7.36 -24.70 -16.63
N PRO A 253 -6.52 -23.81 -17.16
CA PRO A 253 -5.13 -24.12 -17.42
C PRO A 253 -4.40 -24.48 -16.12
N LYS A 254 -3.34 -25.27 -16.25
CA LYS A 254 -2.48 -25.59 -15.11
C LYS A 254 -1.83 -24.33 -14.58
N THR A 255 -2.01 -24.03 -13.30
CA THR A 255 -1.32 -22.94 -12.61
C THR A 255 0.18 -23.20 -12.58
N ARG A 256 0.98 -22.19 -12.92
CA ARG A 256 2.43 -22.23 -12.83
C ARG A 256 2.88 -21.78 -11.45
N PHE A 257 3.74 -22.57 -10.81
CA PHE A 257 4.31 -22.29 -9.50
C PHE A 257 5.79 -21.97 -9.65
N ILE A 258 6.23 -20.88 -9.05
CA ILE A 258 7.61 -20.40 -9.12
C ILE A 258 8.12 -20.25 -7.70
N ASP A 259 9.08 -21.07 -7.32
CA ASP A 259 9.79 -20.88 -6.05
C ASP A 259 10.77 -19.73 -6.20
N ILE A 260 10.54 -18.71 -5.39
CA ILE A 260 11.36 -17.49 -5.36
C ILE A 260 12.33 -17.45 -4.17
N TYR A 261 12.39 -18.53 -3.38
CA TYR A 261 13.38 -18.62 -2.32
C TYR A 261 14.79 -18.55 -2.89
N ASP A 262 15.65 -17.79 -2.22
CA ASP A 262 17.07 -17.60 -2.57
C ASP A 262 17.33 -16.96 -3.95
N LYS A 263 16.34 -16.34 -4.55
CA LYS A 263 16.53 -15.49 -5.74
C LYS A 263 16.78 -14.06 -5.32
N ASP A 264 17.72 -13.40 -6.02
CA ASP A 264 17.91 -11.96 -5.90
C ASP A 264 16.78 -11.26 -6.66
N ILE A 265 15.85 -10.69 -5.91
CA ILE A 265 14.67 -9.99 -6.44
C ILE A 265 14.65 -8.58 -5.88
N ASP A 266 14.61 -7.59 -6.76
CA ASP A 266 14.50 -6.19 -6.40
C ASP A 266 13.12 -5.63 -6.80
N GLY A 267 12.26 -5.50 -5.81
CA GLY A 267 10.93 -4.90 -5.91
C GLY A 267 10.82 -3.54 -5.21
N ILE A 268 11.95 -2.89 -4.89
CA ILE A 268 11.96 -1.59 -4.24
C ILE A 268 11.67 -0.47 -5.25
N THR A 269 10.93 0.52 -4.79
CA THR A 269 10.66 1.75 -5.55
C THR A 269 11.83 2.72 -5.39
N GLU A 270 12.45 3.11 -6.50
CA GLU A 270 13.44 4.18 -6.52
C GLU A 270 12.75 5.55 -6.56
N PHE A 271 13.27 6.51 -5.79
CA PHE A 271 12.75 7.88 -5.69
C PHE A 271 13.65 8.85 -6.46
N ASP A 272 13.74 8.62 -7.76
CA ASP A 272 14.46 9.42 -8.74
C ASP A 272 13.57 9.69 -9.96
N ALA A 273 14.14 10.09 -11.08
CA ALA A 273 13.36 10.33 -12.30
C ALA A 273 12.64 9.08 -12.80
N SER A 274 13.13 7.86 -12.52
CA SER A 274 12.49 6.61 -12.92
C SER A 274 11.14 6.36 -12.21
N PHE A 275 10.92 6.97 -11.04
CA PHE A 275 9.62 6.96 -10.38
C PHE A 275 8.51 7.46 -11.31
N TYR A 276 8.75 8.57 -12.00
CA TYR A 276 7.76 9.20 -12.88
C TYR A 276 7.56 8.42 -14.18
N GLU A 277 8.58 7.72 -14.66
CA GLU A 277 8.43 6.77 -15.76
C GLU A 277 7.48 5.62 -15.36
N ARG A 278 7.67 5.05 -14.18
CA ARG A 278 6.80 4.02 -13.61
C ARG A 278 5.39 4.53 -13.39
N LEU A 279 5.25 5.75 -12.82
CA LEU A 279 3.95 6.38 -12.64
C LEU A 279 3.25 6.60 -13.99
N ASN A 280 3.97 7.07 -15.01
CA ASN A 280 3.43 7.19 -16.35
C ASN A 280 2.95 5.84 -16.89
N MET A 281 3.74 4.76 -16.77
CA MET A 281 3.33 3.43 -17.22
C MET A 281 2.00 3.03 -16.57
N MET A 282 1.83 3.24 -15.27
CA MET A 282 0.59 2.92 -14.57
C MET A 282 -0.58 3.81 -15.01
N VAL A 283 -0.36 5.10 -15.24
CA VAL A 283 -1.37 6.00 -15.81
C VAL A 283 -1.80 5.53 -17.21
N GLN A 284 -0.87 5.01 -18.03
CA GLN A 284 -1.22 4.45 -19.35
C GLN A 284 -1.96 3.11 -19.26
N GLU A 285 -1.59 2.25 -18.30
CA GLU A 285 -2.19 0.93 -18.13
C GLU A 285 -3.60 0.98 -17.55
N GLU A 286 -3.81 1.78 -16.48
CA GLU A 286 -4.99 1.70 -15.61
C GLU A 286 -6.07 2.74 -15.97
N PRO A 287 -7.35 2.49 -15.66
CA PRO A 287 -8.41 3.48 -15.81
C PRO A 287 -8.15 4.71 -14.91
N ILE A 288 -8.61 5.88 -15.38
CA ILE A 288 -8.63 7.09 -14.56
C ILE A 288 -9.95 7.12 -13.79
N GLU A 289 -9.87 7.25 -12.47
CA GLU A 289 -11.04 7.42 -11.62
C GLU A 289 -11.45 8.90 -11.56
N SER A 290 -12.74 9.17 -11.42
CA SER A 290 -13.25 10.56 -11.40
C SER A 290 -12.69 11.39 -10.22
N LYS A 291 -12.35 10.76 -9.10
CA LYS A 291 -11.72 11.40 -7.95
C LYS A 291 -10.30 11.88 -8.23
N ASP A 292 -9.64 11.32 -9.24
CA ASP A 292 -8.23 11.62 -9.57
C ASP A 292 -8.08 12.64 -10.72
N LEU A 293 -9.17 13.17 -11.26
CA LEU A 293 -9.12 14.11 -12.39
C LEU A 293 -8.28 15.36 -12.10
N ALA A 294 -8.35 15.90 -10.89
CA ALA A 294 -7.52 17.04 -10.48
C ALA A 294 -6.03 16.66 -10.53
N MET A 295 -5.67 15.48 -10.00
CA MET A 295 -4.30 15.00 -10.05
C MET A 295 -3.83 14.73 -11.48
N MET A 296 -4.68 14.19 -12.37
CA MET A 296 -4.34 14.04 -13.79
C MET A 296 -3.96 15.39 -14.43
N GLY A 297 -4.66 16.48 -14.05
CA GLY A 297 -4.29 17.83 -14.48
C GLY A 297 -2.93 18.30 -13.95
N LEU A 298 -2.56 17.92 -12.72
CA LEU A 298 -1.24 18.20 -12.15
C LEU A 298 -0.14 17.38 -12.84
N LEU A 299 -0.38 16.10 -13.11
CA LEU A 299 0.54 15.19 -13.81
C LEU A 299 0.89 15.67 -15.22
N LYS A 300 -0.07 16.30 -15.93
CA LYS A 300 0.18 16.91 -17.24
C LYS A 300 1.30 17.96 -17.18
N ALA A 301 1.42 18.71 -16.10
CA ALA A 301 2.47 19.72 -15.95
C ALA A 301 3.89 19.10 -15.89
N ILE A 302 4.00 17.86 -15.45
CA ILE A 302 5.26 17.10 -15.41
C ILE A 302 5.48 16.22 -16.65
N GLY A 303 4.55 16.25 -17.61
CA GLY A 303 4.64 15.50 -18.87
C GLY A 303 3.94 14.16 -18.86
N ILE A 304 3.20 13.79 -17.80
CA ILE A 304 2.42 12.56 -17.71
C ILE A 304 0.98 12.85 -18.11
N GLU A 305 0.55 12.32 -19.25
CA GLU A 305 -0.81 12.47 -19.77
C GLU A 305 -1.26 11.17 -20.43
N LYS A 306 -2.48 10.69 -20.11
CA LYS A 306 -2.99 9.45 -20.66
C LYS A 306 -3.13 9.52 -22.18
N GLY A 307 -2.59 8.51 -22.87
CA GLY A 307 -2.58 8.43 -24.34
C GLY A 307 -1.48 9.27 -25.02
N VAL A 308 -0.63 9.94 -24.24
CA VAL A 308 0.49 10.75 -24.74
C VAL A 308 1.82 10.09 -24.40
N ALA A 309 2.76 10.11 -25.34
CA ALA A 309 4.11 9.58 -25.08
C ALA A 309 4.85 10.41 -24.02
N TYR A 310 5.41 9.77 -23.03
CA TYR A 310 6.24 10.40 -22.00
C TYR A 310 7.68 10.54 -22.50
N ALA A 311 8.09 11.78 -22.71
CA ALA A 311 9.41 12.11 -23.24
C ALA A 311 9.97 13.40 -22.60
N PRO A 312 10.32 13.39 -21.31
CA PRO A 312 10.91 14.56 -20.66
C PRO A 312 12.30 14.87 -21.24
N ASP A 313 12.62 16.15 -21.44
CA ASP A 313 13.95 16.57 -21.80
C ASP A 313 14.95 16.44 -20.63
N SER A 314 16.22 16.60 -20.88
CA SER A 314 17.29 16.44 -19.87
C SER A 314 17.17 17.45 -18.71
N LYS A 315 16.63 18.63 -18.95
CA LYS A 315 16.38 19.62 -17.89
C LYS A 315 15.25 19.16 -16.97
N ARG A 316 14.15 18.68 -17.56
CA ARG A 316 13.01 18.15 -16.82
C ARG A 316 13.39 16.90 -16.02
N MET A 317 14.17 16.00 -16.60
CA MET A 317 14.70 14.82 -15.90
C MET A 317 15.43 15.18 -14.60
N LYS A 318 16.30 16.21 -14.62
CA LYS A 318 17.00 16.69 -13.43
C LYS A 318 16.05 17.24 -12.35
N ILE A 319 14.99 17.94 -12.77
CA ILE A 319 13.98 18.46 -11.82
C ILE A 319 13.22 17.30 -11.19
N LEU A 320 12.82 16.30 -11.99
CA LEU A 320 12.10 15.13 -11.53
C LEU A 320 12.96 14.29 -10.56
N ASP A 321 14.25 14.14 -10.87
CA ASP A 321 15.21 13.46 -10.01
C ASP A 321 15.30 14.09 -8.62
N ALA A 322 15.50 15.41 -8.57
CA ALA A 322 15.53 16.16 -7.32
C ALA A 322 14.19 16.09 -6.56
N ALA A 323 13.07 16.20 -7.27
CA ALA A 323 11.73 16.13 -6.70
C ALA A 323 11.41 14.75 -6.14
N GLY A 324 11.86 13.68 -6.79
CA GLY A 324 11.76 12.31 -6.27
C GLY A 324 12.51 12.17 -4.93
N ALA A 325 13.76 12.63 -4.88
CA ALA A 325 14.55 12.60 -3.65
C ALA A 325 13.93 13.43 -2.51
N GLU A 326 13.29 14.58 -2.81
CA GLU A 326 12.59 15.38 -1.80
C GLU A 326 11.31 14.70 -1.34
N ALA A 327 10.52 14.12 -2.24
CA ALA A 327 9.33 13.34 -1.90
C ALA A 327 9.66 12.16 -0.99
N HIS A 328 10.77 11.46 -1.24
CA HIS A 328 11.27 10.39 -0.38
C HIS A 328 11.52 10.88 1.05
N LYS A 329 12.25 11.99 1.21
CA LYS A 329 12.51 12.57 2.54
C LYS A 329 11.21 12.96 3.25
N TYR A 330 10.27 13.55 2.52
CA TYR A 330 8.96 13.90 3.05
C TYR A 330 8.18 12.67 3.53
N LEU A 331 8.08 11.63 2.69
CA LEU A 331 7.36 10.39 3.05
C LEU A 331 7.99 9.69 4.25
N LEU A 332 9.33 9.64 4.32
CA LEU A 332 10.03 9.08 5.46
C LEU A 332 9.76 9.90 6.74
N ASP A 333 9.84 11.23 6.66
CA ASP A 333 9.54 12.10 7.79
C ASP A 333 8.10 11.92 8.28
N GLN A 334 7.13 11.91 7.36
CA GLN A 334 5.73 11.64 7.68
C GLN A 334 5.56 10.26 8.36
N TYR A 335 6.24 9.25 7.85
CA TYR A 335 6.15 7.89 8.39
C TYR A 335 6.71 7.81 9.82
N VAL A 336 7.87 8.42 10.09
CA VAL A 336 8.55 8.30 11.39
C VAL A 336 8.14 9.36 12.42
N ASN A 337 7.60 10.51 11.98
CA ASN A 337 7.31 11.65 12.86
C ASN A 337 5.88 12.20 12.77
N GLY A 338 5.19 12.01 11.65
CA GLY A 338 4.06 12.87 11.31
C GLY A 338 2.68 12.27 11.53
N ILE A 339 2.45 11.01 11.16
CA ILE A 339 1.07 10.56 10.94
C ILE A 339 0.42 10.01 12.20
N ILE A 340 1.18 9.39 13.10
CA ILE A 340 0.61 8.63 14.19
C ILE A 340 1.28 9.00 15.52
N PRO A 341 0.51 9.49 16.49
CA PRO A 341 1.07 9.86 17.80
C PRO A 341 1.58 8.63 18.54
N PRO A 342 2.49 8.83 19.53
CA PRO A 342 2.99 7.74 20.36
C PRO A 342 1.86 6.93 20.99
N PHE A 343 1.92 5.62 20.84
CA PHE A 343 0.86 4.71 21.27
C PHE A 343 0.64 4.74 22.80
N TYR A 344 1.73 4.80 23.56
CA TYR A 344 1.67 4.84 25.05
C TYR A 344 1.71 6.27 25.63
N GLY A 345 1.85 7.29 24.80
CA GLY A 345 1.89 8.70 25.17
C GLY A 345 3.29 9.25 25.47
N LYS A 346 4.14 8.52 26.20
CA LYS A 346 5.51 8.96 26.54
C LYS A 346 6.60 8.24 25.76
N GLN A 347 6.43 6.95 25.54
CA GLN A 347 7.36 6.12 24.78
C GLN A 347 7.36 6.53 23.29
N LYS A 348 8.42 6.19 22.58
CA LYS A 348 8.65 6.53 21.17
C LYS A 348 7.95 5.57 20.20
N TRP A 349 7.25 4.59 20.71
CA TRP A 349 6.51 3.61 19.90
C TRP A 349 5.16 4.16 19.43
N SER A 350 4.93 4.14 18.13
CA SER A 350 3.65 4.47 17.48
C SER A 350 2.99 3.23 16.91
N SER A 351 1.67 3.21 16.78
CA SER A 351 1.00 2.15 16.03
C SER A 351 1.22 2.33 14.52
N ALA A 352 1.10 1.26 13.74
CA ALA A 352 1.22 1.36 12.28
C ALA A 352 -0.03 1.97 11.61
N VAL A 353 -1.07 2.28 12.37
CA VAL A 353 -2.32 2.89 11.89
C VAL A 353 -2.84 3.90 12.92
N PRO A 354 -3.59 4.93 12.50
CA PRO A 354 -4.17 5.92 13.41
C PRO A 354 -5.03 5.30 14.51
N PRO A 355 -5.09 5.91 15.71
CA PRO A 355 -6.04 5.52 16.74
C PRO A 355 -7.48 5.60 16.23
N GLY A 356 -8.28 4.55 16.48
CA GLY A 356 -9.65 4.47 15.98
C GLY A 356 -9.78 3.81 14.60
N GLY A 357 -8.64 3.47 13.97
CA GLY A 357 -8.60 2.84 12.66
C GLY A 357 -8.88 3.82 11.52
N ILE A 358 -8.99 3.28 10.32
CA ILE A 358 -9.34 4.01 9.10
C ILE A 358 -10.66 3.41 8.61
N PRO A 359 -11.73 4.20 8.37
CA PRO A 359 -13.07 3.68 8.06
C PRO A 359 -13.12 2.75 6.85
N SER A 360 -12.28 2.97 5.85
CA SER A 360 -12.19 2.18 4.62
C SER A 360 -11.09 1.09 4.65
N GLY A 361 -10.66 0.64 5.82
CA GLY A 361 -9.46 -0.18 5.94
C GLY A 361 -8.20 0.68 5.78
N LEU A 362 -7.21 0.25 4.98
CA LEU A 362 -6.01 1.05 4.71
C LEU A 362 -6.10 1.86 3.40
N GLU A 363 -7.30 2.24 2.98
CA GLU A 363 -7.52 3.06 1.78
C GLU A 363 -7.25 4.56 2.00
N TRP A 364 -7.27 5.01 3.27
CA TRP A 364 -7.13 6.42 3.66
C TRP A 364 -8.20 7.34 3.05
N ASP A 365 -9.36 6.76 2.72
CA ASP A 365 -10.53 7.45 2.20
C ASP A 365 -11.49 7.77 3.36
N PHE A 366 -11.58 9.05 3.70
CA PHE A 366 -12.43 9.58 4.75
C PHE A 366 -13.64 10.29 4.17
N PRO A 367 -14.74 10.47 4.93
CA PRO A 367 -15.85 11.29 4.48
C PRO A 367 -15.40 12.70 4.11
N GLY A 368 -15.38 12.99 2.80
CA GLY A 368 -15.07 14.32 2.28
C GLY A 368 -13.63 14.55 1.78
N TYR A 369 -12.68 13.64 2.05
CA TYR A 369 -11.31 13.75 1.53
C TYR A 369 -10.58 12.41 1.49
N LEU A 370 -9.61 12.31 0.59
CA LEU A 370 -8.60 11.27 0.59
C LEU A 370 -7.35 11.81 1.29
N ASP A 371 -6.90 11.18 2.36
CA ASP A 371 -5.65 11.54 3.02
C ASP A 371 -4.46 11.03 2.20
N VAL A 372 -4.02 11.86 1.27
CA VAL A 372 -2.93 11.54 0.33
C VAL A 372 -1.61 11.37 1.07
N ASP A 373 -1.33 12.21 2.06
CA ASP A 373 -0.08 12.17 2.83
C ASP A 373 -0.02 10.92 3.72
N GLY A 374 -1.10 10.63 4.45
CA GLY A 374 -1.19 9.44 5.28
C GLY A 374 -1.07 8.17 4.46
N ARG A 375 -1.77 8.10 3.32
CA ARG A 375 -1.68 6.99 2.38
C ARG A 375 -0.27 6.85 1.81
N GLY A 376 0.31 7.96 1.37
CA GLY A 376 1.65 7.99 0.80
C GLY A 376 2.70 7.49 1.79
N ALA A 377 2.70 8.01 3.01
CA ALA A 377 3.63 7.62 4.05
C ALA A 377 3.46 6.15 4.47
N LEU A 378 2.22 5.63 4.55
CA LEU A 378 2.02 4.21 4.83
C LEU A 378 2.62 3.34 3.72
N TYR A 379 2.25 3.60 2.46
CA TYR A 379 2.68 2.77 1.33
C TYR A 379 4.13 3.03 0.88
N TYR A 380 4.79 4.04 1.41
CA TYR A 380 6.25 4.13 1.39
C TYR A 380 6.90 2.95 2.13
N ALA A 381 6.37 2.58 3.28
CA ALA A 381 6.95 1.58 4.17
C ALA A 381 6.27 0.20 4.11
N VAL A 382 5.03 0.11 3.64
CA VAL A 382 4.21 -1.12 3.69
C VAL A 382 3.75 -1.49 2.29
N TYR A 383 3.84 -2.76 1.96
CA TYR A 383 3.47 -3.30 0.65
C TYR A 383 2.11 -4.03 0.65
N THR A 384 1.50 -4.27 1.77
CA THR A 384 0.24 -5.00 1.85
C THR A 384 -0.77 -4.28 2.73
N SER A 385 -2.02 -4.44 2.37
CA SER A 385 -3.17 -3.93 3.11
C SER A 385 -3.96 -5.06 3.73
N VAL A 386 -4.92 -4.72 4.59
CA VAL A 386 -5.96 -5.62 5.11
C VAL A 386 -7.29 -4.91 5.09
N LYS A 387 -8.37 -5.64 4.82
CA LYS A 387 -9.71 -5.07 4.85
C LYS A 387 -10.22 -4.90 6.28
N ASN A 388 -9.90 -5.86 7.15
CA ASN A 388 -10.33 -5.87 8.54
C ASN A 388 -9.13 -5.77 9.49
N LEU A 389 -8.91 -4.57 10.05
CA LEU A 389 -7.79 -4.29 10.94
C LEU A 389 -7.89 -5.04 12.28
N GLY A 390 -6.72 -5.42 12.84
CA GLY A 390 -6.60 -5.96 14.20
C GLY A 390 -7.00 -7.41 14.39
N ALA A 391 -7.40 -8.10 13.33
CA ALA A 391 -7.90 -9.48 13.45
C ALA A 391 -6.82 -10.52 13.77
N ALA A 392 -5.61 -10.36 13.25
CA ALA A 392 -4.54 -11.36 13.34
C ALA A 392 -3.25 -10.83 13.98
N THR A 393 -2.87 -9.59 13.70
CA THR A 393 -1.60 -9.00 14.13
C THR A 393 -1.80 -7.54 14.53
N PHE A 394 -0.93 -7.05 15.41
CA PHE A 394 -0.82 -5.64 15.76
C PHE A 394 0.66 -5.25 15.78
N TYR A 395 0.97 -4.05 15.26
CA TYR A 395 2.34 -3.59 15.09
C TYR A 395 2.56 -2.29 15.83
N LEU A 396 3.72 -2.19 16.48
CA LEU A 396 4.28 -0.93 16.99
C LEU A 396 5.57 -0.63 16.24
N MET A 397 5.81 0.64 15.94
CA MET A 397 6.97 1.13 15.22
C MET A 397 7.70 2.17 16.05
N THR A 398 9.04 2.17 16.03
CA THR A 398 9.86 3.28 16.47
C THR A 398 11.08 3.44 15.57
N ALA A 399 11.47 4.70 15.32
CA ALA A 399 12.72 5.07 14.70
C ALA A 399 13.66 5.81 15.70
N LYS A 400 13.28 5.85 16.98
CA LYS A 400 13.97 6.65 18.01
C LYS A 400 14.25 5.84 19.26
N ASP A 401 15.35 6.21 19.92
CA ASP A 401 15.71 5.74 21.25
C ASP A 401 14.93 6.50 22.35
N GLU A 402 15.18 6.16 23.61
CA GLU A 402 14.56 6.79 24.78
C GLU A 402 14.83 8.30 24.86
N SER A 403 16.00 8.76 24.40
CA SER A 403 16.38 10.17 24.38
C SER A 403 15.69 10.96 23.27
N GLY A 404 15.05 10.25 22.29
CA GLY A 404 14.40 10.82 21.11
C GLY A 404 15.33 11.01 19.91
N GLN A 405 16.57 10.49 19.99
CA GLN A 405 17.48 10.48 18.85
C GLN A 405 17.10 9.36 17.87
N TYR A 406 17.33 9.58 16.58
CA TYR A 406 17.10 8.55 15.56
C TYR A 406 18.08 7.38 15.76
N LEU A 407 17.58 6.17 15.53
CA LEU A 407 18.37 4.96 15.62
C LEU A 407 19.45 4.95 14.54
N ASP A 408 20.70 4.84 14.96
CA ASP A 408 21.91 4.82 14.13
C ASP A 408 22.45 3.39 14.05
N GLY A 409 22.61 2.87 12.83
CA GLY A 409 23.09 1.51 12.61
C GLY A 409 24.54 1.26 13.05
N GLY A 410 25.33 2.31 13.33
CA GLY A 410 26.68 2.21 13.88
C GLY A 410 26.76 2.13 15.39
N LYS A 411 25.66 2.44 16.09
CA LYS A 411 25.54 2.43 17.55
C LYS A 411 24.97 1.11 18.06
N ASN A 412 25.10 0.89 19.37
CA ASN A 412 24.53 -0.26 20.06
C ASN A 412 23.33 0.17 20.90
N TYR A 413 22.24 -0.59 20.80
CA TYR A 413 21.04 -0.35 21.60
C TYR A 413 20.57 -1.63 22.27
N LYS A 414 19.81 -1.46 23.34
CA LYS A 414 19.14 -2.55 24.04
C LYS A 414 17.64 -2.24 24.20
N LEU A 415 16.81 -3.22 23.92
CA LEU A 415 15.38 -3.24 24.21
C LEU A 415 15.12 -4.31 25.27
N SER A 416 14.73 -3.90 26.48
CA SER A 416 14.42 -4.84 27.57
C SER A 416 12.93 -5.13 27.63
N LEU A 417 12.51 -6.25 27.07
CA LEU A 417 11.10 -6.66 27.04
C LEU A 417 10.65 -7.10 28.43
N PRO A 418 9.57 -6.53 29.00
CA PRO A 418 8.95 -7.05 30.20
C PRO A 418 8.47 -8.50 30.00
N LYS A 419 8.43 -9.28 31.07
CA LYS A 419 7.85 -10.62 31.03
C LYS A 419 6.41 -10.60 30.50
N ASP A 420 5.93 -11.76 30.07
CA ASP A 420 4.55 -11.98 29.65
C ASP A 420 4.10 -11.10 28.49
N VAL A 421 4.95 -10.97 27.45
CA VAL A 421 4.59 -10.23 26.23
C VAL A 421 3.21 -10.66 25.74
N PRO A 422 2.25 -9.71 25.55
CA PRO A 422 0.85 -10.05 25.33
C PRO A 422 0.55 -10.46 23.87
N ALA A 423 1.21 -11.50 23.40
CA ALA A 423 0.95 -12.19 22.13
C ALA A 423 0.43 -13.60 22.41
N ARG A 424 -0.60 -14.02 21.68
CA ARG A 424 -1.17 -15.37 21.84
C ARG A 424 -0.30 -16.42 21.18
N ASN A 425 0.20 -16.09 19.98
CA ASN A 425 0.98 -17.04 19.19
C ASN A 425 2.48 -16.79 19.43
N PHE A 426 2.99 -15.67 18.97
CA PHE A 426 4.38 -15.24 19.15
C PHE A 426 4.49 -13.72 18.93
N TRP A 427 5.64 -13.17 19.21
CA TRP A 427 6.03 -11.79 18.87
C TRP A 427 7.34 -11.79 18.09
N SER A 428 7.59 -10.72 17.35
CA SER A 428 8.89 -10.46 16.71
C SER A 428 9.25 -9.00 16.72
N VAL A 429 10.55 -8.70 16.70
CA VAL A 429 11.09 -7.38 16.43
C VAL A 429 12.04 -7.46 15.25
N ILE A 430 11.84 -6.60 14.24
CA ILE A 430 12.61 -6.60 12.99
C ILE A 430 13.08 -5.18 12.70
N ALA A 431 14.35 -5.05 12.26
CA ALA A 431 14.96 -3.79 11.86
C ALA A 431 14.86 -3.59 10.35
N TYR A 432 14.57 -2.36 9.93
CA TYR A 432 14.44 -1.94 8.54
C TYR A 432 15.28 -0.71 8.27
N ASP A 433 16.04 -0.74 7.19
CA ASP A 433 16.79 0.41 6.69
C ASP A 433 15.82 1.54 6.33
N SER A 434 16.06 2.75 6.84
CA SER A 434 15.23 3.92 6.55
C SER A 434 15.33 4.40 5.11
N ALA A 435 16.35 3.98 4.37
CA ALA A 435 16.50 4.40 2.98
C ALA A 435 15.48 3.76 2.03
N ASN A 436 15.01 2.55 2.34
CA ASN A 436 14.19 1.77 1.41
C ASN A 436 13.14 0.86 2.09
N ALA A 437 13.01 0.96 3.41
CA ALA A 437 12.08 0.16 4.22
C ALA A 437 12.27 -1.37 4.09
N THR A 438 13.45 -1.84 3.67
CA THR A 438 13.79 -3.28 3.58
C THR A 438 14.84 -3.67 4.61
N TRP A 439 15.23 -4.92 4.64
CA TRP A 439 16.29 -5.39 5.54
C TRP A 439 17.66 -4.90 5.10
N PHE A 440 18.58 -4.83 6.03
CA PHE A 440 19.98 -4.64 5.73
C PHE A 440 20.51 -5.82 4.90
N GLU A 441 21.21 -5.52 3.83
CA GLU A 441 21.80 -6.53 2.95
C GLU A 441 22.92 -7.30 3.64
N ASN A 442 23.10 -8.54 3.23
CA ASN A 442 24.19 -9.41 3.70
C ASN A 442 24.23 -9.66 5.21
N GLN A 443 23.14 -9.42 5.91
CA GLN A 443 23.04 -9.70 7.34
C GLN A 443 22.51 -11.12 7.60
N PRO A 444 22.99 -11.81 8.66
CA PRO A 444 22.61 -13.18 8.95
C PRO A 444 21.14 -13.32 9.36
N LYS A 445 20.53 -12.24 9.86
CA LYS A 445 19.12 -12.16 10.24
C LYS A 445 18.65 -10.71 10.30
N ALA A 446 17.37 -10.48 10.12
CA ALA A 446 16.76 -9.16 10.14
C ALA A 446 16.11 -8.81 11.49
N GLY A 447 15.88 -9.79 12.36
CA GLY A 447 15.15 -9.60 13.59
C GLY A 447 15.25 -10.80 14.53
N VAL A 448 14.50 -10.71 15.63
CA VAL A 448 14.36 -11.75 16.67
C VAL A 448 12.87 -12.02 16.89
N ALA A 449 12.50 -13.28 17.06
CA ALA A 449 11.15 -13.71 17.39
C ALA A 449 11.12 -14.58 18.66
N SER A 450 10.00 -14.58 19.37
CA SER A 450 9.84 -15.45 20.55
C SER A 450 9.88 -16.94 20.25
N SER A 451 9.73 -17.31 18.97
CA SER A 451 9.84 -18.68 18.47
C SER A 451 11.28 -19.08 18.09
N ASP A 452 12.24 -18.15 18.16
CA ASP A 452 13.62 -18.43 17.75
C ASP A 452 14.32 -19.38 18.73
N LYS A 453 14.97 -20.40 18.18
CA LYS A 453 15.76 -21.33 18.97
C LYS A 453 16.93 -20.62 19.64
N GLY A 454 17.08 -20.85 20.94
CA GLY A 454 18.20 -20.29 21.72
C GLY A 454 17.98 -18.87 22.22
N LEU A 455 16.79 -18.29 22.03
CA LEU A 455 16.43 -17.02 22.65
C LEU A 455 16.64 -17.09 24.17
N LYS A 456 17.40 -16.15 24.72
CA LYS A 456 17.73 -16.09 26.14
C LYS A 456 16.74 -15.22 26.89
N THR A 457 16.26 -15.76 28.00
CA THR A 457 15.42 -15.05 28.98
C THR A 457 16.23 -14.83 30.25
N ASN A 458 16.12 -13.65 30.85
CA ASN A 458 16.74 -13.31 32.11
C ASN A 458 16.07 -14.07 33.28
N SER A 459 16.75 -14.14 34.43
CA SER A 459 16.25 -14.85 35.62
C SER A 459 14.93 -14.31 36.17
N ASP A 460 14.61 -13.03 35.90
CA ASP A 460 13.36 -12.38 36.27
C ASP A 460 12.23 -12.54 35.25
N GLY A 461 12.50 -13.23 34.13
CA GLY A 461 11.55 -13.46 33.03
C GLY A 461 11.54 -12.36 31.96
N THR A 462 12.36 -11.33 32.08
CA THR A 462 12.54 -10.31 31.02
C THR A 462 13.41 -10.85 29.89
N ILE A 463 13.36 -10.20 28.71
CA ILE A 463 14.16 -10.58 27.55
C ILE A 463 14.87 -9.32 27.01
N ASP A 464 16.19 -9.35 27.02
CA ASP A 464 16.99 -8.27 26.42
C ASP A 464 17.27 -8.59 24.94
N ILE A 465 16.89 -7.68 24.05
CA ILE A 465 17.20 -7.69 22.63
C ILE A 465 18.23 -6.61 22.34
N PHE A 466 19.28 -6.97 21.61
CA PHE A 466 20.39 -6.07 21.29
C PHE A 466 20.37 -5.72 19.79
N PHE A 467 20.64 -4.47 19.48
CA PHE A 467 20.79 -3.96 18.11
C PHE A 467 22.17 -3.33 17.99
N GLY A 468 22.84 -3.54 16.86
CA GLY A 468 24.15 -2.95 16.63
C GLY A 468 24.99 -3.76 15.64
N PRO A 469 26.14 -3.23 15.18
CA PRO A 469 26.99 -3.88 14.19
C PRO A 469 27.67 -5.16 14.68
N LYS A 470 27.73 -5.37 16.01
CA LYS A 470 28.34 -6.58 16.62
C LYS A 470 27.49 -7.11 17.77
N ALA A 471 27.35 -8.42 17.82
CA ALA A 471 26.67 -9.08 18.92
C ALA A 471 27.46 -8.92 20.23
N PRO A 472 26.82 -8.56 21.34
CA PRO A 472 27.45 -8.68 22.67
C PRO A 472 27.86 -10.12 22.96
N ALA A 473 28.92 -10.30 23.74
CA ALA A 473 29.44 -11.63 24.07
C ALA A 473 28.34 -12.55 24.64
N GLY A 474 28.15 -13.70 24.02
CA GLY A 474 27.15 -14.69 24.43
C GLY A 474 25.70 -14.31 24.10
N GLN A 475 25.42 -13.23 23.40
CA GLN A 475 24.05 -12.73 23.09
C GLN A 475 23.65 -12.89 21.62
N GLN A 476 24.30 -13.73 20.84
CA GLN A 476 24.05 -13.90 19.40
C GLN A 476 22.59 -14.24 19.08
N ALA A 477 21.91 -15.00 19.94
CA ALA A 477 20.50 -15.35 19.74
C ALA A 477 19.57 -14.12 19.89
N ASN A 478 19.90 -13.24 20.83
CA ASN A 478 19.10 -12.04 21.14
C ASN A 478 19.57 -10.78 20.40
N TRP A 479 20.47 -10.90 19.43
CA TRP A 479 21.03 -9.77 18.72
C TRP A 479 20.46 -9.63 17.33
N VAL A 480 20.18 -8.39 16.92
CA VAL A 480 19.76 -7.99 15.58
C VAL A 480 20.89 -7.15 14.97
N PRO A 481 21.51 -7.60 13.87
CA PRO A 481 22.58 -6.86 13.22
C PRO A 481 22.05 -5.59 12.56
N THR A 482 22.85 -4.51 12.65
CA THR A 482 22.63 -3.24 11.96
C THR A 482 23.86 -2.86 11.14
N THR A 483 23.73 -1.90 10.23
CA THR A 483 24.82 -1.48 9.33
C THR A 483 25.24 -0.05 9.68
N PRO A 484 26.55 0.22 9.95
CA PRO A 484 27.05 1.58 10.16
C PRO A 484 26.74 2.54 9.00
N ASN A 485 26.62 3.83 9.32
CA ASN A 485 26.26 4.90 8.39
C ASN A 485 24.85 4.78 7.78
N THR A 486 23.95 4.06 8.45
CA THR A 486 22.54 3.99 8.11
C THR A 486 21.68 4.42 9.30
N HIS A 487 20.48 4.89 9.04
CA HIS A 487 19.42 5.01 10.03
C HIS A 487 18.42 3.89 9.82
N TYR A 488 17.72 3.49 10.87
CA TYR A 488 16.75 2.40 10.79
C TYR A 488 15.57 2.63 11.73
N TRP A 489 14.54 1.87 11.51
CA TRP A 489 13.39 1.80 12.38
C TRP A 489 13.01 0.35 12.64
N LEU A 490 12.20 0.12 13.66
CA LEU A 490 11.81 -1.20 14.13
C LEU A 490 10.30 -1.41 13.99
N PHE A 491 9.89 -2.60 13.57
CA PHE A 491 8.57 -3.11 13.88
C PHE A 491 8.64 -4.12 15.03
N PHE A 492 7.85 -3.86 16.07
CA PHE A 492 7.48 -4.87 17.05
C PHE A 492 6.10 -5.41 16.71
N ARG A 493 6.01 -6.70 16.41
CA ARG A 493 4.80 -7.36 15.95
C ARG A 493 4.25 -8.30 17.00
N PHE A 494 2.96 -8.15 17.33
CA PHE A 494 2.20 -9.08 18.17
C PHE A 494 1.34 -9.96 17.27
N TYR A 495 1.60 -11.25 17.22
CA TYR A 495 0.77 -12.21 16.50
C TYR A 495 -0.28 -12.80 17.45
N GLY A 496 -1.54 -12.50 17.16
CA GLY A 496 -2.64 -12.75 18.09
C GLY A 496 -2.56 -11.85 19.34
N PRO A 497 -2.63 -10.51 19.19
CA PRO A 497 -2.51 -9.60 20.32
C PRO A 497 -3.56 -9.91 21.39
N LYS A 498 -3.15 -9.83 22.67
CA LYS A 498 -4.04 -9.97 23.83
C LYS A 498 -4.56 -8.59 24.26
N PRO A 499 -5.66 -8.50 25.01
CA PRO A 499 -6.23 -7.23 25.47
C PRO A 499 -5.25 -6.28 26.16
N ALA A 500 -4.24 -6.81 26.87
CA ALA A 500 -3.23 -6.01 27.56
C ALA A 500 -2.43 -5.05 26.66
N VAL A 501 -2.32 -5.33 25.34
CA VAL A 501 -1.76 -4.40 24.35
C VAL A 501 -2.63 -3.14 24.26
N PHE A 502 -3.93 -3.32 24.06
CA PHE A 502 -4.88 -2.24 23.78
C PHE A 502 -5.28 -1.47 25.04
N THR A 503 -5.34 -2.14 26.20
CA THR A 503 -5.56 -1.49 27.51
C THR A 503 -4.30 -0.81 28.02
N LYS A 504 -3.15 -1.01 27.33
CA LYS A 504 -1.83 -0.47 27.72
C LYS A 504 -1.38 -0.89 29.13
N SER A 505 -1.94 -1.97 29.65
CA SER A 505 -1.54 -2.55 30.94
C SER A 505 -0.18 -3.26 30.86
N TRP A 506 0.26 -3.63 29.67
CA TRP A 506 1.63 -4.00 29.33
C TRP A 506 2.18 -2.95 28.38
N GLN A 507 3.37 -2.44 28.63
CA GLN A 507 3.99 -1.39 27.81
C GLN A 507 5.34 -1.83 27.29
N LEU A 508 5.59 -1.55 26.00
CA LEU A 508 6.88 -1.75 25.37
C LEU A 508 7.81 -0.59 25.76
N PRO A 509 8.94 -0.84 26.43
CA PRO A 509 9.90 0.22 26.76
C PRO A 509 10.62 0.75 25.52
N ASP A 510 11.19 1.94 25.61
CA ASP A 510 12.03 2.49 24.56
C ASP A 510 13.40 1.80 24.50
N LEU A 511 14.14 2.01 23.41
CA LEU A 511 15.49 1.51 23.26
C LEU A 511 16.47 2.39 24.06
N GLU A 512 17.39 1.76 24.77
CA GLU A 512 18.46 2.39 25.52
C GLU A 512 19.77 2.29 24.71
N GLU A 513 20.44 3.42 24.45
CA GLU A 513 21.78 3.43 23.83
C GLU A 513 22.82 2.86 24.81
N ARG A 514 23.80 2.06 24.31
CA ARG A 514 24.80 1.33 25.10
C ARG A 514 26.23 1.67 24.67
#